data_f4aff520a5d88aae3c34c05686a1dcbc
#
_entry.id   f4aff520a5d88aae3c34c05686a1dcbc
#
_cell.length_a   1.000
_cell.length_b   1.000
_cell.length_c   1.000
_cell.angle_alpha   90.00
_cell.angle_beta   90.00
_cell.angle_gamma   90.00
#
_symmetry.space_group_name_H-M   'P 1'
#
loop_
_entity.id
_entity.type
_entity.pdbx_description
1 polymer ?
#
loop_
_entity_poly.entity_id
_entity_poly.type
_entity_poly.pdbx_seq_one_letter_code
_entity_poly.pdbx_strand_id
1 'polypeptide(L)'
;SSGRDVTALALFDSMDEAMLDVSDTGFVRTHGKGQAPIMVRFEGQAGIAMFVVPYDDVAKLAGWKHNNFVDELAATKFRELGIEPSPLCDDATFVRRAFLDATGTLPTIEQTTAFHANTATSKREQLIDELLGLTGDPLRDVHNDNYAAWWTLKWSDLIRNTSNGGGQEQAMWSMHNWMKEAFRTNRTFDSVVRELVTAKG
;
A
#
# COMPACT_ATOMS: atom_id res chain seq x y z
N SER A 1 21.34 -32.40 -5.82
CA SER A 1 20.64 -32.78 -4.60
C SER A 1 19.47 -33.68 -4.99
N SER A 2 19.46 -34.92 -4.48
CA SER A 2 18.32 -35.82 -4.63
C SER A 2 17.23 -35.36 -3.66
N GLY A 3 16.18 -34.73 -4.18
CA GLY A 3 14.98 -34.42 -3.39
C GLY A 3 14.24 -35.72 -3.02
N ARG A 4 13.74 -35.81 -1.80
CA ARG A 4 12.84 -36.86 -1.35
C ARG A 4 11.42 -36.29 -1.31
N ASP A 5 10.45 -37.04 -1.85
CA ASP A 5 9.03 -36.68 -1.71
C ASP A 5 8.59 -36.93 -0.25
N VAL A 6 8.11 -35.88 0.40
CA VAL A 6 7.61 -35.88 1.78
C VAL A 6 6.13 -35.54 1.87
N THR A 7 5.40 -35.54 0.76
CA THR A 7 3.96 -35.18 0.69
C THR A 7 3.13 -35.91 1.73
N ALA A 8 3.33 -37.22 1.89
CA ALA A 8 2.59 -38.03 2.86
C ALA A 8 2.93 -37.72 4.35
N LEU A 9 3.95 -36.93 4.62
CA LEU A 9 4.40 -36.55 5.96
C LEU A 9 4.17 -35.07 6.25
N ALA A 10 3.77 -34.29 5.24
CA ALA A 10 3.49 -32.87 5.37
C ALA A 10 2.06 -32.63 5.87
N LEU A 11 1.87 -31.51 6.57
CA LEU A 11 0.57 -30.99 6.95
C LEU A 11 0.18 -29.89 5.97
N PHE A 12 -1.06 -29.93 5.52
CA PHE A 12 -1.62 -28.97 4.57
C PHE A 12 -2.78 -28.25 5.22
N ASP A 13 -2.78 -26.90 5.16
CA ASP A 13 -3.87 -26.08 5.66
C ASP A 13 -4.31 -25.08 4.59
N SER A 14 -5.60 -25.03 4.31
CA SER A 14 -6.19 -23.93 3.55
C SER A 14 -6.18 -22.67 4.38
N MET A 15 -5.74 -21.56 3.81
CA MET A 15 -5.82 -20.24 4.45
C MET A 15 -7.12 -19.50 4.09
N ASP A 16 -7.92 -20.07 3.19
CA ASP A 16 -9.26 -19.59 2.81
C ASP A 16 -10.14 -20.78 2.41
N GLU A 17 -10.80 -21.36 3.38
CA GLU A 17 -11.70 -22.52 3.20
C GLU A 17 -12.97 -22.17 2.39
N ALA A 18 -13.33 -20.90 2.29
CA ALA A 18 -14.44 -20.47 1.44
C ALA A 18 -14.09 -20.57 -0.06
N MET A 19 -12.80 -20.51 -0.38
CA MET A 19 -12.32 -20.58 -1.77
C MET A 19 -11.85 -21.99 -2.15
N LEU A 20 -11.14 -22.68 -1.27
CA LEU A 20 -10.60 -24.02 -1.55
C LEU A 20 -10.39 -24.85 -0.30
N ASP A 21 -10.50 -26.17 -0.46
CA ASP A 21 -10.11 -27.17 0.52
C ASP A 21 -8.82 -27.88 0.09
N VAL A 22 -8.10 -28.42 1.06
CA VAL A 22 -6.96 -29.29 0.83
C VAL A 22 -7.08 -30.55 1.70
N SER A 23 -6.85 -31.71 1.11
CA SER A 23 -6.84 -32.97 1.86
C SER A 23 -5.49 -33.22 2.53
N ASP A 24 -5.44 -34.18 3.46
CA ASP A 24 -4.21 -34.66 4.12
C ASP A 24 -3.15 -35.20 3.13
N THR A 25 -3.57 -35.52 1.91
CA THR A 25 -2.67 -35.97 0.83
C THR A 25 -2.24 -34.85 -0.10
N GLY A 26 -2.60 -33.57 0.21
CA GLY A 26 -2.26 -32.41 -0.62
C GLY A 26 -3.16 -32.25 -1.85
N PHE A 27 -4.27 -33.01 -1.97
CA PHE A 27 -5.22 -32.81 -3.06
C PHE A 27 -6.07 -31.56 -2.80
N VAL A 28 -6.08 -30.64 -3.76
CA VAL A 28 -6.79 -29.34 -3.68
C VAL A 28 -8.09 -29.41 -4.46
N ARG A 29 -9.16 -28.92 -3.85
CA ARG A 29 -10.46 -28.72 -4.49
C ARG A 29 -10.86 -27.25 -4.34
N THR A 30 -11.18 -26.60 -5.43
CA THR A 30 -11.63 -25.20 -5.45
C THR A 30 -13.15 -25.13 -5.47
N HIS A 31 -13.70 -24.15 -4.74
CA HIS A 31 -15.15 -23.86 -4.64
C HIS A 31 -15.47 -22.47 -5.16
N GLY A 32 -14.48 -21.57 -5.13
CA GLY A 32 -14.63 -20.16 -5.48
C GLY A 32 -13.62 -19.70 -6.51
N LYS A 33 -13.81 -18.47 -6.98
CA LYS A 33 -12.86 -17.73 -7.84
C LYS A 33 -12.03 -16.76 -7.01
N GLY A 34 -10.83 -16.47 -7.44
CA GLY A 34 -9.90 -15.59 -6.74
C GLY A 34 -8.54 -16.22 -6.52
N GLN A 35 -7.89 -15.92 -5.41
CA GLN A 35 -6.65 -16.58 -5.01
C GLN A 35 -6.67 -16.93 -3.53
N ALA A 36 -6.15 -18.10 -3.19
CA ALA A 36 -5.97 -18.52 -1.80
C ALA A 36 -4.64 -19.25 -1.63
N PRO A 37 -3.93 -19.01 -0.52
CA PRO A 37 -2.74 -19.75 -0.19
C PRO A 37 -3.08 -21.03 0.54
N ILE A 38 -2.30 -22.08 0.28
CA ILE A 38 -2.22 -23.29 1.09
C ILE A 38 -0.88 -23.25 1.82
N MET A 39 -0.94 -23.39 3.13
CA MET A 39 0.25 -23.56 3.96
C MET A 39 0.63 -25.03 4.01
N VAL A 40 1.90 -25.31 3.73
CA VAL A 40 2.47 -26.67 3.83
C VAL A 40 3.53 -26.66 4.91
N ARG A 41 3.42 -27.56 5.87
CA ARG A 41 4.36 -27.64 7.00
C ARG A 41 4.99 -29.04 7.09
N PHE A 42 6.29 -29.10 7.27
CA PHE A 42 7.05 -30.31 7.45
C PHE A 42 8.30 -30.05 8.31
N GLU A 43 8.51 -30.82 9.38
CA GLU A 43 9.69 -30.76 10.27
C GLU A 43 10.11 -29.34 10.69
N GLY A 44 9.13 -28.50 11.09
CA GLY A 44 9.38 -27.12 11.51
C GLY A 44 9.63 -26.11 10.37
N GLN A 45 9.62 -26.57 9.13
CA GLN A 45 9.61 -25.70 7.96
C GLN A 45 8.19 -25.43 7.49
N ALA A 46 7.94 -24.23 6.98
CA ALA A 46 6.66 -23.87 6.36
C ALA A 46 6.91 -23.30 4.96
N GLY A 47 6.04 -23.69 4.03
CA GLY A 47 5.99 -23.16 2.67
C GLY A 47 4.57 -22.76 2.33
N ILE A 48 4.42 -21.91 1.32
CA ILE A 48 3.12 -21.45 0.81
C ILE A 48 3.03 -21.77 -0.67
N ALA A 49 1.95 -22.45 -1.05
CA ALA A 49 1.53 -22.63 -2.43
C ALA A 49 0.33 -21.73 -2.73
N MET A 50 0.47 -20.80 -3.68
CA MET A 50 -0.62 -19.90 -4.10
C MET A 50 -1.44 -20.56 -5.19
N PHE A 51 -2.73 -20.70 -4.96
CA PHE A 51 -3.70 -21.17 -5.96
C PHE A 51 -4.50 -19.99 -6.50
N VAL A 52 -4.68 -19.97 -7.81
CA VAL A 52 -5.45 -18.95 -8.51
C VAL A 52 -6.53 -19.61 -9.35
N VAL A 53 -7.77 -19.18 -9.14
CA VAL A 53 -8.93 -19.53 -9.97
C VAL A 53 -9.45 -18.24 -10.58
N PRO A 54 -9.18 -17.97 -11.86
CA PRO A 54 -9.54 -16.70 -12.48
C PRO A 54 -11.05 -16.43 -12.47
N TYR A 55 -11.42 -15.14 -12.36
CA TYR A 55 -12.81 -14.71 -12.46
C TYR A 55 -13.32 -14.81 -13.90
N ASP A 56 -12.44 -14.55 -14.90
CA ASP A 56 -12.71 -14.70 -16.32
C ASP A 56 -11.45 -15.23 -17.02
N ASP A 57 -11.63 -15.80 -18.21
CA ASP A 57 -10.53 -16.41 -18.98
C ASP A 57 -9.50 -15.39 -19.49
N VAL A 58 -9.95 -14.15 -19.76
CA VAL A 58 -9.08 -13.07 -20.28
C VAL A 58 -9.47 -11.71 -19.69
N ALA A 59 -8.55 -11.10 -18.94
CA ALA A 59 -8.70 -9.70 -18.53
C ALA A 59 -8.45 -8.76 -19.72
N LYS A 60 -9.45 -7.96 -20.09
CA LYS A 60 -9.32 -6.92 -21.11
C LYS A 60 -8.75 -5.67 -20.45
N LEU A 61 -7.46 -5.43 -20.60
CA LEU A 61 -6.79 -4.22 -20.12
C LEU A 61 -6.79 -3.12 -21.20
N ALA A 62 -7.96 -2.91 -21.84
CA ALA A 62 -8.09 -1.91 -22.90
C ALA A 62 -7.82 -0.50 -22.34
N GLY A 63 -6.86 0.19 -22.97
CA GLY A 63 -6.46 1.54 -22.54
C GLY A 63 -5.59 1.61 -21.28
N TRP A 64 -5.21 0.49 -20.68
CA TRP A 64 -4.27 0.47 -19.56
C TRP A 64 -2.91 1.01 -19.99
N LYS A 65 -2.40 1.98 -19.25
CA LYS A 65 -1.06 2.55 -19.44
C LYS A 65 -0.24 2.35 -18.17
N HIS A 66 1.02 1.97 -18.36
CA HIS A 66 1.97 1.88 -17.26
C HIS A 66 2.60 3.26 -17.02
N ASN A 67 2.43 3.82 -15.84
CA ASN A 67 3.14 5.03 -15.40
C ASN A 67 4.44 4.64 -14.68
N ASN A 68 4.44 3.47 -14.02
CA ASN A 68 5.60 2.94 -13.32
C ASN A 68 5.51 1.41 -13.18
N PHE A 69 6.50 0.80 -12.53
CA PHE A 69 6.58 -0.66 -12.34
C PHE A 69 5.41 -1.24 -11.52
N VAL A 70 4.76 -0.46 -10.68
CA VAL A 70 3.57 -0.92 -9.91
C VAL A 70 2.43 -1.22 -10.86
N ASP A 71 2.23 -0.38 -11.88
CA ASP A 71 1.19 -0.61 -12.89
C ASP A 71 1.45 -1.88 -13.72
N GLU A 72 2.73 -2.21 -13.98
CA GLU A 72 3.10 -3.46 -14.67
C GLU A 72 2.76 -4.68 -13.82
N LEU A 73 3.11 -4.65 -12.53
CA LEU A 73 2.78 -5.71 -11.58
C LEU A 73 1.26 -5.85 -11.40
N ALA A 74 0.54 -4.73 -11.28
CA ALA A 74 -0.91 -4.72 -11.21
C ALA A 74 -1.55 -5.33 -12.47
N ALA A 75 -1.09 -4.93 -13.66
CA ALA A 75 -1.58 -5.49 -14.93
C ALA A 75 -1.34 -7.00 -15.02
N THR A 76 -0.18 -7.47 -14.53
CA THR A 76 0.12 -8.91 -14.49
C THR A 76 -0.87 -9.61 -13.56
N LYS A 77 -1.15 -9.04 -12.40
CA LYS A 77 -2.09 -9.62 -11.44
C LYS A 77 -3.54 -9.60 -11.96
N PHE A 78 -3.96 -8.53 -12.62
CA PHE A 78 -5.28 -8.46 -13.26
C PHE A 78 -5.47 -9.54 -14.33
N ARG A 79 -4.44 -9.80 -15.16
CA ARG A 79 -4.49 -10.89 -16.16
C ARG A 79 -4.55 -12.27 -15.50
N GLU A 80 -3.73 -12.49 -14.46
CA GLU A 80 -3.71 -13.76 -13.73
C GLU A 80 -5.08 -14.06 -13.08
N LEU A 81 -5.74 -13.05 -12.53
CA LEU A 81 -7.03 -13.19 -11.88
C LEU A 81 -8.22 -13.09 -12.85
N GLY A 82 -8.02 -12.69 -14.09
CA GLY A 82 -9.12 -12.44 -15.03
C GLY A 82 -10.01 -11.26 -14.58
N ILE A 83 -9.42 -10.21 -14.00
CA ILE A 83 -10.15 -9.04 -13.48
C ILE A 83 -9.88 -7.85 -14.38
N GLU A 84 -10.95 -7.12 -14.74
CA GLU A 84 -10.83 -5.83 -15.41
C GLU A 84 -10.76 -4.69 -14.37
N PRO A 85 -9.81 -3.75 -14.52
CA PRO A 85 -9.77 -2.58 -13.66
C PRO A 85 -11.01 -1.70 -13.88
N SER A 86 -11.50 -1.10 -12.80
CA SER A 86 -12.57 -0.11 -12.89
C SER A 86 -12.15 1.10 -13.73
N PRO A 87 -13.10 1.80 -14.38
CA PRO A 87 -12.83 3.07 -15.01
C PRO A 87 -12.24 4.09 -14.04
N LEU A 88 -11.56 5.09 -14.57
CA LEU A 88 -11.10 6.22 -13.75
C LEU A 88 -12.31 6.86 -13.05
N CYS A 89 -12.13 7.18 -11.76
CA CYS A 89 -13.16 7.86 -10.99
C CYS A 89 -13.40 9.29 -11.51
N ASP A 90 -14.57 9.83 -11.21
CA ASP A 90 -14.89 11.23 -11.48
C ASP A 90 -14.05 12.19 -10.63
N ASP A 91 -14.14 13.47 -10.93
CA ASP A 91 -13.34 14.50 -10.26
C ASP A 91 -13.71 14.70 -8.78
N ALA A 92 -15.00 14.53 -8.43
CA ALA A 92 -15.45 14.65 -7.04
C ALA A 92 -14.86 13.53 -6.17
N THR A 93 -14.88 12.31 -6.68
CA THR A 93 -14.25 11.15 -6.05
C THR A 93 -12.75 11.32 -6.00
N PHE A 94 -12.13 11.80 -7.09
CA PHE A 94 -10.69 11.98 -7.17
C PHE A 94 -10.17 12.98 -6.13
N VAL A 95 -10.74 14.20 -6.08
CA VAL A 95 -10.25 15.23 -5.14
C VAL A 95 -10.38 14.77 -3.69
N ARG A 96 -11.50 14.13 -3.33
CA ARG A 96 -11.70 13.59 -1.99
C ARG A 96 -10.65 12.53 -1.63
N ARG A 97 -10.38 11.58 -2.54
CA ARG A 97 -9.41 10.49 -2.30
C ARG A 97 -7.99 11.02 -2.26
N ALA A 98 -7.61 11.93 -3.17
CA ALA A 98 -6.28 12.51 -3.18
C ALA A 98 -5.93 13.21 -1.85
N PHE A 99 -6.85 14.02 -1.30
CA PHE A 99 -6.66 14.65 0.00
C PHE A 99 -6.55 13.62 1.14
N LEU A 100 -7.43 12.64 1.20
CA LEU A 100 -7.40 11.62 2.25
C LEU A 100 -6.11 10.78 2.20
N ASP A 101 -5.69 10.38 1.01
CA ASP A 101 -4.52 9.53 0.83
C ASP A 101 -3.22 10.29 1.13
N ALA A 102 -3.10 11.55 0.67
CA ALA A 102 -1.89 12.33 0.85
C ALA A 102 -1.79 13.00 2.23
N THR A 103 -2.90 13.54 2.76
CA THR A 103 -2.87 14.40 3.96
C THR A 103 -3.71 13.90 5.13
N GLY A 104 -4.49 12.82 4.94
CA GLY A 104 -5.40 12.30 5.96
C GLY A 104 -6.60 13.21 6.25
N THR A 105 -6.81 14.27 5.47
CA THR A 105 -7.88 15.24 5.68
C THR A 105 -8.84 15.29 4.48
N LEU A 106 -10.01 15.86 4.67
CA LEU A 106 -10.91 16.16 3.57
C LEU A 106 -10.55 17.52 2.94
N PRO A 107 -10.78 17.71 1.64
CA PRO A 107 -10.70 19.04 1.04
C PRO A 107 -11.78 19.96 1.62
N THR A 108 -11.50 21.27 1.67
CA THR A 108 -12.54 22.25 1.99
C THR A 108 -13.52 22.43 0.82
N ILE A 109 -14.62 23.13 1.07
CA ILE A 109 -15.59 23.45 0.03
C ILE A 109 -14.94 24.31 -1.06
N GLU A 110 -14.11 25.28 -0.66
CA GLU A 110 -13.41 26.19 -1.55
C GLU A 110 -12.41 25.41 -2.44
N GLN A 111 -11.63 24.50 -1.85
CA GLN A 111 -10.67 23.66 -2.58
C GLN A 111 -11.40 22.74 -3.59
N THR A 112 -12.49 22.13 -3.17
CA THR A 112 -13.30 21.27 -4.04
C THR A 112 -13.89 22.09 -5.19
N THR A 113 -14.43 23.27 -4.92
CA THR A 113 -15.02 24.16 -5.94
C THR A 113 -13.95 24.64 -6.92
N ALA A 114 -12.78 25.06 -6.43
CA ALA A 114 -11.68 25.50 -7.26
C ALA A 114 -11.17 24.37 -8.18
N PHE A 115 -11.05 23.15 -7.64
CA PHE A 115 -10.66 21.99 -8.44
C PHE A 115 -11.66 21.68 -9.55
N HIS A 116 -12.96 21.75 -9.27
CA HIS A 116 -14.01 21.52 -10.27
C HIS A 116 -14.03 22.63 -11.34
N ALA A 117 -13.79 23.88 -10.96
CA ALA A 117 -13.73 25.01 -11.89
C ALA A 117 -12.48 24.98 -12.79
N ASN A 118 -11.43 24.28 -12.38
CA ASN A 118 -10.20 24.14 -13.17
C ASN A 118 -10.45 23.23 -14.37
N THR A 119 -10.28 23.77 -15.59
CA THR A 119 -10.48 23.04 -16.86
C THR A 119 -9.18 22.48 -17.44
N ALA A 120 -8.03 22.65 -16.76
CA ALA A 120 -6.76 22.13 -17.23
C ALA A 120 -6.76 20.59 -17.30
N THR A 121 -6.24 20.01 -18.37
CA THR A 121 -6.13 18.56 -18.53
C THR A 121 -5.21 17.91 -17.49
N SER A 122 -4.23 18.68 -16.98
CA SER A 122 -3.26 18.26 -15.95
C SER A 122 -3.69 18.60 -14.51
N LYS A 123 -4.94 19.00 -14.27
CA LYS A 123 -5.39 19.44 -12.94
C LYS A 123 -5.23 18.38 -11.85
N ARG A 124 -5.37 17.09 -12.20
CA ARG A 124 -5.18 15.98 -11.26
C ARG A 124 -3.72 15.82 -10.85
N GLU A 125 -2.81 15.90 -11.81
CA GLU A 125 -1.36 15.86 -11.57
C GLU A 125 -0.93 17.07 -10.73
N GLN A 126 -1.40 18.27 -11.09
CA GLN A 126 -1.13 19.49 -10.33
C GLN A 126 -1.59 19.41 -8.88
N LEU A 127 -2.79 18.85 -8.63
CA LEU A 127 -3.27 18.66 -7.27
C LEU A 127 -2.40 17.67 -6.49
N ILE A 128 -1.95 16.58 -7.13
CA ILE A 128 -1.04 15.62 -6.48
C ILE A 128 0.26 16.31 -6.08
N ASP A 129 0.86 17.08 -6.99
CA ASP A 129 2.11 17.81 -6.71
C ASP A 129 1.95 18.82 -5.55
N GLU A 130 0.83 19.54 -5.50
CA GLU A 130 0.49 20.46 -4.40
C GLU A 130 0.32 19.73 -3.05
N LEU A 131 -0.39 18.60 -3.04
CA LEU A 131 -0.61 17.83 -1.83
C LEU A 131 0.66 17.17 -1.29
N LEU A 132 1.60 16.85 -2.18
CA LEU A 132 2.89 16.24 -1.84
C LEU A 132 4.02 17.27 -1.64
N GLY A 133 3.77 18.57 -1.82
CA GLY A 133 4.79 19.62 -1.69
C GLY A 133 5.88 19.54 -2.75
N LEU A 134 5.53 19.18 -3.97
CA LEU A 134 6.47 18.97 -5.08
C LEU A 134 6.48 20.09 -6.11
N THR A 135 5.68 21.13 -5.93
CA THR A 135 5.58 22.21 -6.92
C THR A 135 6.81 23.12 -6.91
N GLY A 136 7.55 23.17 -5.81
CA GLY A 136 8.66 24.10 -5.59
C GLY A 136 8.23 25.54 -5.32
N ASP A 137 6.91 25.80 -5.23
CA ASP A 137 6.33 27.10 -4.91
C ASP A 137 5.69 27.04 -3.50
N PRO A 138 6.25 27.74 -2.50
CA PRO A 138 5.71 27.74 -1.13
C PRO A 138 4.26 28.22 -1.03
N LEU A 139 3.77 28.99 -2.01
CA LEU A 139 2.37 29.44 -2.03
C LEU A 139 1.41 28.36 -2.51
N ARG A 140 1.92 27.34 -3.19
CA ARG A 140 1.16 26.17 -3.63
C ARG A 140 1.36 24.98 -2.70
N ASP A 141 2.55 24.81 -2.15
CA ASP A 141 2.92 23.69 -1.24
C ASP A 141 2.41 23.92 0.20
N VAL A 142 1.14 24.32 0.31
CA VAL A 142 0.50 24.71 1.60
C VAL A 142 0.07 23.52 2.45
N HIS A 143 0.18 22.29 1.93
CA HIS A 143 -0.27 21.08 2.58
C HIS A 143 0.84 20.31 3.32
N ASN A 144 2.07 20.79 3.32
CA ASN A 144 3.23 20.12 3.88
C ASN A 144 3.06 19.76 5.36
N ASP A 145 2.41 20.59 6.15
CA ASP A 145 2.17 20.31 7.58
C ASP A 145 1.14 19.19 7.77
N ASN A 146 0.08 19.15 6.98
CA ASN A 146 -0.93 18.09 7.01
C ASN A 146 -0.34 16.75 6.52
N TYR A 147 0.40 16.80 5.41
CA TYR A 147 1.16 15.67 4.88
C TYR A 147 2.10 15.09 5.96
N ALA A 148 2.92 15.95 6.57
CA ALA A 148 3.86 15.54 7.60
C ALA A 148 3.16 14.94 8.82
N ALA A 149 2.06 15.53 9.29
CA ALA A 149 1.30 15.01 10.43
C ALA A 149 0.72 13.61 10.13
N TRP A 150 0.12 13.44 8.95
CA TRP A 150 -0.47 12.18 8.51
C TRP A 150 0.55 11.05 8.38
N TRP A 151 1.65 11.31 7.71
CA TRP A 151 2.70 10.30 7.50
C TRP A 151 3.49 10.02 8.76
N THR A 152 3.69 11.01 9.65
CA THR A 152 4.28 10.78 10.97
C THR A 152 3.43 9.84 11.80
N LEU A 153 2.10 9.99 11.79
CA LEU A 153 1.18 9.10 12.50
C LEU A 153 1.35 7.65 12.01
N LYS A 154 1.28 7.43 10.69
CA LYS A 154 1.42 6.09 10.08
C LYS A 154 2.77 5.45 10.38
N TRP A 155 3.85 6.21 10.26
CA TRP A 155 5.19 5.70 10.53
C TRP A 155 5.46 5.48 12.00
N SER A 156 4.90 6.30 12.89
CA SER A 156 4.97 6.08 14.34
C SER A 156 4.40 4.72 14.74
N ASP A 157 3.28 4.33 14.13
CA ASP A 157 2.69 3.00 14.36
C ASP A 157 3.59 1.87 13.84
N LEU A 158 4.17 2.01 12.64
CA LEU A 158 5.06 1.01 12.04
C LEU A 158 6.32 0.76 12.89
N ILE A 159 6.95 1.83 13.40
CA ILE A 159 8.16 1.72 14.23
C ILE A 159 7.85 1.57 15.72
N ARG A 160 6.56 1.47 16.08
CA ARG A 160 6.09 1.35 17.46
C ARG A 160 6.61 2.47 18.37
N ASN A 161 6.56 3.71 17.88
CA ASN A 161 6.92 4.89 18.65
C ASN A 161 5.86 5.19 19.70
N THR A 162 5.93 4.48 20.83
CA THR A 162 4.94 4.55 21.92
C THR A 162 5.62 4.91 23.23
N SER A 163 4.87 5.53 24.14
CA SER A 163 5.27 5.74 25.50
C SER A 163 4.70 4.63 26.39
N ASN A 164 5.55 3.76 26.89
CA ASN A 164 5.15 2.69 27.82
C ASN A 164 5.19 3.15 29.30
N GLY A 165 5.25 4.44 29.57
CA GLY A 165 5.46 5.01 30.91
C GLY A 165 6.93 5.08 31.32
N GLY A 166 7.22 5.59 32.51
CA GLY A 166 8.58 5.56 33.08
C GLY A 166 9.61 6.52 32.44
N GLY A 167 9.17 7.68 31.93
CA GLY A 167 10.10 8.70 31.41
C GLY A 167 10.41 8.61 29.90
N GLN A 168 9.79 7.69 29.20
CA GLN A 168 10.00 7.52 27.75
C GLN A 168 9.23 8.53 26.88
N GLU A 169 8.35 9.35 27.48
CA GLU A 169 7.55 10.34 26.75
C GLU A 169 8.42 11.33 25.98
N GLN A 170 9.52 11.80 26.58
CA GLN A 170 10.42 12.73 25.93
C GLN A 170 11.10 12.12 24.69
N ALA A 171 11.51 10.86 24.77
CA ALA A 171 12.11 10.14 23.65
C ALA A 171 11.09 9.93 22.54
N MET A 172 9.86 9.55 22.89
CA MET A 172 8.75 9.40 21.95
C MET A 172 8.46 10.71 21.20
N TRP A 173 8.37 11.84 21.93
CA TRP A 173 8.14 13.15 21.32
C TRP A 173 9.32 13.63 20.47
N SER A 174 10.55 13.36 20.90
CA SER A 174 11.75 13.67 20.10
C SER A 174 11.75 12.94 18.78
N MET A 175 11.43 11.65 18.79
CA MET A 175 11.29 10.82 17.59
C MET A 175 10.15 11.30 16.69
N HIS A 176 8.98 11.61 17.29
CA HIS A 176 7.83 12.14 16.56
C HIS A 176 8.20 13.46 15.86
N ASN A 177 8.80 14.40 16.56
CA ASN A 177 9.15 15.71 15.99
C ASN A 177 10.22 15.60 14.89
N TRP A 178 11.23 14.76 15.09
CA TRP A 178 12.25 14.48 14.07
C TRP A 178 11.63 13.90 12.79
N MET A 179 10.73 12.92 12.93
CA MET A 179 10.04 12.30 11.81
C MET A 179 9.11 13.28 11.10
N LYS A 180 8.34 14.06 11.86
CA LYS A 180 7.46 15.11 11.32
C LYS A 180 8.23 16.12 10.48
N GLU A 181 9.39 16.55 10.97
CA GLU A 181 10.25 17.48 10.22
C GLU A 181 10.84 16.83 8.96
N ALA A 182 11.20 15.55 9.02
CA ALA A 182 11.68 14.82 7.86
C ALA A 182 10.62 14.75 6.74
N PHE A 183 9.36 14.49 7.09
CA PHE A 183 8.26 14.51 6.13
C PHE A 183 7.92 15.92 5.65
N ARG A 184 7.89 16.90 6.56
CA ARG A 184 7.57 18.29 6.23
C ARG A 184 8.54 18.91 5.22
N THR A 185 9.81 18.53 5.31
CA THR A 185 10.89 19.00 4.43
C THR A 185 11.17 18.06 3.25
N ASN A 186 10.32 17.05 3.07
CA ASN A 186 10.41 16.05 2.00
C ASN A 186 11.83 15.45 1.87
N ARG A 187 12.42 15.05 3.01
CA ARG A 187 13.75 14.41 3.02
C ARG A 187 13.70 13.08 2.29
N THR A 188 14.80 12.74 1.61
CA THR A 188 14.88 11.47 0.89
C THR A 188 14.77 10.28 1.86
N PHE A 189 14.03 9.27 1.47
CA PHE A 189 13.73 8.12 2.34
C PHE A 189 14.98 7.36 2.77
N ASP A 190 15.97 7.23 1.90
CA ASP A 190 17.26 6.61 2.22
C ASP A 190 18.01 7.38 3.33
N SER A 191 17.97 8.73 3.31
CA SER A 191 18.60 9.54 4.36
C SER A 191 17.90 9.37 5.71
N VAL A 192 16.56 9.33 5.71
CA VAL A 192 15.75 9.09 6.92
C VAL A 192 16.04 7.72 7.51
N VAL A 193 16.03 6.66 6.68
CA VAL A 193 16.33 5.30 7.13
C VAL A 193 17.76 5.19 7.64
N ARG A 194 18.73 5.81 6.96
CA ARG A 194 20.14 5.80 7.38
C ARG A 194 20.30 6.41 8.77
N GLU A 195 19.72 7.58 9.03
CA GLU A 195 19.76 8.20 10.36
C GLU A 195 19.10 7.30 11.42
N LEU A 196 17.94 6.73 11.10
CA LEU A 196 17.19 5.88 12.02
C LEU A 196 18.00 4.66 12.46
N VAL A 197 18.69 3.95 11.52
CA VAL A 197 19.46 2.73 11.82
C VAL A 197 20.84 3.03 12.38
N THR A 198 21.37 4.23 12.22
CA THR A 198 22.67 4.64 12.75
C THR A 198 22.57 5.52 14.00
N ALA A 199 21.37 5.84 14.45
CA ALA A 199 21.15 6.62 15.67
C ALA A 199 21.83 5.92 16.86
N LYS A 200 22.57 6.70 17.64
CA LYS A 200 23.14 6.26 18.90
C LYS A 200 22.37 6.93 20.01
N GLY A 201 21.92 6.12 20.97
CA GLY A 201 21.27 6.58 22.20
C GLY A 201 22.24 7.25 23.15
#